data_450cfaad621eecad5805a6e1ba09b55f
#
_entry.id   450cfaad621eecad5805a6e1ba09b55f
#
_cell.length_a   1.000
_cell.length_b   1.000
_cell.length_c   1.000
_cell.angle_alpha   90.00
_cell.angle_beta   90.00
_cell.angle_gamma   90.00
#
_symmetry.space_group_name_H-M   'P 1'
#
loop_
_entity.id
_entity.type
_entity.pdbx_description
1 polymer ?
#
loop_
_entity_poly.entity_id
_entity_poly.type
_entity_poly.pdbx_seq_one_letter_code
_entity_poly.pdbx_strand_id
1 'polypeptide(L)'
;MNIKVLDIEGIKKETLKEQVDRMLKSPKSISLAESFGVQWLGIANLDELIKEPISHHSLRHQPVLFLNHLFTQDRPVIELISSKTTFVNQGVSGFYGQDRARMTRFSKPKGIERTKTPFEEFTLEKATWRGGIITMPGILTMNRGPIQRGTWLLRRILGVRLGEPPADIPPIKPSPRGQNLTFRERFERHRSDASCARCHEKIDPLGFSLDHYDVKGQFLQNKDALPDASGKLPTGESFKNYAELKEILVTSQKEKIVRNSVERTLSYAMCRKLTRHDQPTIDLITKNIVKDNGTWKDLFVEIVNSLPFRETIFAEKIKG
;
A
#
# COMPACT_ATOMS: atom_id res chain seq x y z
N MET A 1 33.56 -18.33 -15.91
CA MET A 1 33.14 -16.93 -15.83
C MET A 1 33.32 -16.52 -14.37
N ASN A 2 34.47 -15.90 -14.04
CA ASN A 2 34.77 -15.51 -12.66
C ASN A 2 33.95 -14.29 -12.30
N ILE A 3 32.90 -14.48 -11.52
CA ILE A 3 32.16 -13.39 -10.90
C ILE A 3 33.07 -12.89 -9.76
N LYS A 4 33.76 -11.75 -9.97
CA LYS A 4 34.36 -11.01 -8.88
C LYS A 4 33.24 -10.54 -7.97
N VAL A 5 33.12 -11.17 -6.79
CA VAL A 5 32.32 -10.64 -5.69
C VAL A 5 32.99 -9.31 -5.33
N LEU A 6 32.29 -8.20 -5.56
CA LEU A 6 32.74 -6.89 -5.07
C LEU A 6 32.76 -6.98 -3.55
N ASP A 7 33.96 -6.90 -2.99
CA ASP A 7 34.17 -6.82 -1.56
C ASP A 7 33.59 -5.50 -1.05
N ILE A 8 32.42 -5.59 -0.40
CA ILE A 8 31.70 -4.43 0.13
C ILE A 8 32.25 -4.02 1.51
N GLU A 9 33.13 -4.81 2.12
CA GLU A 9 33.70 -4.55 3.46
C GLU A 9 34.50 -3.23 3.55
N GLY A 10 35.04 -2.73 2.43
CA GLY A 10 35.77 -1.46 2.38
C GLY A 10 34.93 -0.20 2.16
N ILE A 11 33.64 -0.30 1.90
CA ILE A 11 32.81 0.88 1.59
C ILE A 11 32.36 1.55 2.90
N LYS A 12 32.79 2.80 3.10
CA LYS A 12 32.37 3.62 4.24
C LYS A 12 30.87 3.89 4.21
N LYS A 13 30.24 4.01 5.38
CA LYS A 13 28.81 4.32 5.52
C LYS A 13 28.40 5.61 4.80
N GLU A 14 29.25 6.64 4.85
CA GLU A 14 29.04 7.91 4.14
C GLU A 14 28.97 7.70 2.64
N THR A 15 29.84 6.84 2.07
CA THR A 15 29.82 6.53 0.63
C THR A 15 28.53 5.83 0.20
N LEU A 16 27.98 4.93 1.02
CA LEU A 16 26.70 4.28 0.73
C LEU A 16 25.54 5.28 0.76
N LYS A 17 25.52 6.19 1.73
CA LYS A 17 24.52 7.27 1.78
C LYS A 17 24.57 8.16 0.55
N GLU A 18 25.79 8.57 0.11
CA GLU A 18 25.98 9.36 -1.10
C GLU A 18 25.50 8.62 -2.36
N GLN A 19 25.71 7.29 -2.43
CA GLN A 19 25.20 6.49 -3.53
C GLN A 19 23.66 6.38 -3.52
N VAL A 20 23.03 6.22 -2.35
CA VAL A 20 21.57 6.28 -2.23
C VAL A 20 21.05 7.62 -2.73
N ASP A 21 21.64 8.74 -2.27
CA ASP A 21 21.27 10.09 -2.71
C ASP A 21 21.41 10.26 -4.23
N ARG A 22 22.52 9.81 -4.80
CA ARG A 22 22.76 9.88 -6.25
C ARG A 22 21.74 9.06 -7.03
N MET A 23 21.41 7.84 -6.55
CA MET A 23 20.45 6.96 -7.21
C MET A 23 19.03 7.50 -7.15
N LEU A 24 18.62 8.05 -6.01
CA LEU A 24 17.28 8.65 -5.85
C LEU A 24 17.11 9.91 -6.69
N LYS A 25 18.17 10.68 -6.92
CA LYS A 25 18.16 11.86 -7.81
C LYS A 25 18.19 11.50 -9.31
N SER A 26 18.47 10.26 -9.65
CA SER A 26 18.50 9.81 -11.04
C SER A 26 17.08 9.72 -11.63
N PRO A 27 16.86 10.12 -12.89
CA PRO A 27 15.59 9.88 -13.59
C PRO A 27 15.19 8.39 -13.63
N LYS A 28 16.15 7.48 -13.46
CA LYS A 28 15.90 6.03 -13.42
C LYS A 28 15.33 5.55 -12.08
N SER A 29 15.25 6.41 -11.06
CA SER A 29 14.70 6.04 -9.74
C SER A 29 13.26 5.56 -9.81
N ILE A 30 12.50 6.01 -10.80
CA ILE A 30 11.12 5.56 -11.05
C ILE A 30 11.03 4.02 -11.19
N SER A 31 12.07 3.36 -11.71
CA SER A 31 12.10 1.91 -11.85
C SER A 31 12.02 1.17 -10.51
N LEU A 32 12.49 1.79 -9.42
CA LEU A 32 12.30 1.22 -8.07
C LEU A 32 10.82 1.22 -7.69
N ALA A 33 10.13 2.34 -7.88
CA ALA A 33 8.70 2.43 -7.60
C ALA A 33 7.87 1.52 -8.52
N GLU A 34 8.25 1.36 -9.78
CA GLU A 34 7.59 0.45 -10.71
C GLU A 34 7.79 -1.02 -10.32
N SER A 35 9.01 -1.44 -10.04
CA SER A 35 9.30 -2.84 -9.73
C SER A 35 8.86 -3.22 -8.32
N PHE A 36 9.34 -2.50 -7.33
CA PHE A 36 9.03 -2.76 -5.92
C PHE A 36 7.58 -2.42 -5.59
N GLY A 37 7.12 -1.23 -5.99
CA GLY A 37 5.78 -0.75 -5.68
C GLY A 37 4.68 -1.60 -6.27
N VAL A 38 4.77 -1.99 -7.53
CA VAL A 38 3.78 -2.85 -8.20
C VAL A 38 3.68 -4.21 -7.51
N GLN A 39 4.82 -4.82 -7.12
CA GLN A 39 4.84 -6.09 -6.39
C GLN A 39 4.27 -5.93 -4.98
N TRP A 40 4.70 -4.92 -4.25
CA TRP A 40 4.23 -4.66 -2.88
C TRP A 40 2.73 -4.43 -2.84
N LEU A 41 2.23 -3.53 -3.70
CA LEU A 41 0.82 -3.14 -3.73
C LEU A 41 -0.09 -4.21 -4.37
N GLY A 42 0.48 -5.14 -5.13
CA GLY A 42 -0.27 -6.21 -5.81
C GLY A 42 -1.15 -5.69 -6.96
N ILE A 43 -0.67 -4.68 -7.69
CA ILE A 43 -1.40 -4.03 -8.80
C ILE A 43 -0.91 -4.49 -10.19
N ALA A 44 -0.14 -5.58 -10.24
CA ALA A 44 0.39 -6.09 -11.50
C ALA A 44 -0.70 -6.46 -12.52
N ASN A 45 -1.79 -7.07 -12.04
CA ASN A 45 -2.86 -7.60 -12.88
C ASN A 45 -4.05 -6.63 -13.05
N LEU A 46 -3.83 -5.33 -12.92
CA LEU A 46 -4.89 -4.34 -13.10
C LEU A 46 -5.48 -4.37 -14.53
N ASP A 47 -4.70 -4.78 -15.52
CA ASP A 47 -5.07 -4.98 -16.93
C ASP A 47 -6.14 -6.07 -17.13
N GLU A 48 -6.22 -7.05 -16.26
CA GLU A 48 -7.27 -8.07 -16.27
C GLU A 48 -8.64 -7.46 -15.94
N LEU A 49 -8.67 -6.42 -15.11
CA LEU A 49 -9.87 -5.78 -14.62
C LEU A 49 -10.29 -4.55 -15.42
N ILE A 50 -9.34 -3.81 -15.95
CA ILE A 50 -9.54 -2.55 -16.67
C ILE A 50 -9.04 -2.67 -18.10
N LYS A 51 -9.97 -2.76 -19.03
CA LYS A 51 -9.65 -2.92 -20.46
C LYS A 51 -9.49 -1.59 -21.21
N GLU A 52 -10.04 -0.50 -20.67
CA GLU A 52 -9.93 0.83 -21.26
C GLU A 52 -8.49 1.35 -21.03
N PRO A 53 -7.71 1.62 -22.12
CA PRO A 53 -6.26 1.88 -22.01
C PRO A 53 -5.89 3.10 -21.19
N ILE A 54 -6.65 4.20 -21.27
CA ILE A 54 -6.37 5.43 -20.51
C ILE A 54 -6.59 5.19 -19.02
N SER A 55 -7.71 4.56 -18.66
CA SER A 55 -8.04 4.23 -17.28
C SER A 55 -7.04 3.23 -16.71
N HIS A 56 -6.67 2.19 -17.44
CA HIS A 56 -5.65 1.23 -17.04
C HIS A 56 -4.32 1.91 -16.76
N HIS A 57 -3.81 2.70 -17.70
CA HIS A 57 -2.56 3.45 -17.53
C HIS A 57 -2.65 4.35 -16.29
N SER A 58 -3.72 5.13 -16.17
CA SER A 58 -3.87 6.13 -15.11
C SER A 58 -3.98 5.49 -13.72
N LEU A 59 -4.79 4.45 -13.57
CA LEU A 59 -4.99 3.74 -12.30
C LEU A 59 -3.74 2.98 -11.85
N ARG A 60 -2.93 2.48 -12.80
CA ARG A 60 -1.69 1.75 -12.50
C ARG A 60 -0.54 2.70 -12.16
N HIS A 61 -0.38 3.80 -12.91
CA HIS A 61 0.78 4.68 -12.74
C HIS A 61 0.64 5.67 -11.60
N GLN A 62 -0.59 6.06 -11.22
CA GLN A 62 -0.79 6.97 -10.10
C GLN A 62 -0.10 6.50 -8.80
N PRO A 63 -0.32 5.27 -8.30
CA PRO A 63 0.38 4.78 -7.11
C PRO A 63 1.91 4.66 -7.30
N VAL A 64 2.37 4.36 -8.51
CA VAL A 64 3.82 4.31 -8.82
C VAL A 64 4.45 5.69 -8.70
N LEU A 65 3.84 6.71 -9.29
CA LEU A 65 4.33 8.09 -9.20
C LEU A 65 4.30 8.61 -7.76
N PHE A 66 3.28 8.25 -7.01
CA PHE A 66 3.18 8.58 -5.60
C PHE A 66 4.31 7.94 -4.78
N LEU A 67 4.59 6.66 -4.96
CA LEU A 67 5.72 6.00 -4.29
C LEU A 67 7.05 6.62 -4.71
N ASN A 68 7.24 6.90 -6.01
CA ASN A 68 8.45 7.57 -6.48
C ASN A 68 8.62 8.95 -5.82
N HIS A 69 7.55 9.72 -5.68
CA HIS A 69 7.57 11.00 -4.96
C HIS A 69 8.01 10.80 -3.49
N LEU A 70 7.44 9.83 -2.78
CA LEU A 70 7.83 9.54 -1.40
C LEU A 70 9.32 9.17 -1.30
N PHE A 71 9.83 8.39 -2.24
CA PHE A 71 11.22 7.92 -2.26
C PHE A 71 12.22 9.02 -2.60
N THR A 72 11.88 9.90 -3.55
CA THR A 72 12.82 10.88 -4.10
C THR A 72 12.73 12.26 -3.45
N GLN A 73 11.60 12.59 -2.80
CA GLN A 73 11.37 13.89 -2.16
C GLN A 73 11.56 13.85 -0.64
N ASP A 74 12.32 12.88 -0.16
CA ASP A 74 12.69 12.74 1.25
C ASP A 74 11.48 12.81 2.21
N ARG A 75 10.38 12.11 1.84
CA ARG A 75 9.12 12.13 2.59
C ARG A 75 9.13 11.11 3.72
N PRO A 76 8.55 11.44 4.90
CA PRO A 76 8.39 10.47 5.99
C PRO A 76 7.70 9.18 5.54
N VAL A 77 8.16 8.02 6.06
CA VAL A 77 7.58 6.70 5.69
C VAL A 77 6.08 6.67 5.95
N ILE A 78 5.61 7.31 7.03
CA ILE A 78 4.19 7.32 7.39
C ILE A 78 3.31 8.10 6.40
N GLU A 79 3.88 8.98 5.57
CA GLU A 79 3.14 9.67 4.52
C GLU A 79 2.63 8.73 3.43
N LEU A 80 3.08 7.49 3.39
CA LEU A 80 2.40 6.43 2.64
C LEU A 80 0.88 6.42 2.90
N ILE A 81 0.47 6.77 4.12
CA ILE A 81 -0.94 6.76 4.56
C ILE A 81 -1.52 8.18 4.64
N SER A 82 -0.75 9.15 5.13
CA SER A 82 -1.26 10.48 5.51
C SER A 82 -1.09 11.56 4.46
N SER A 83 -0.32 11.32 3.40
CA SER A 83 -0.03 12.36 2.41
C SER A 83 -1.29 12.93 1.76
N LYS A 84 -1.31 14.26 1.62
CA LYS A 84 -2.28 14.97 0.79
C LYS A 84 -1.81 15.13 -0.66
N THR A 85 -0.54 14.85 -0.94
CA THR A 85 -0.02 14.87 -2.30
C THR A 85 -0.51 13.64 -3.06
N THR A 86 -0.91 13.83 -4.29
CA THR A 86 -1.29 12.77 -5.23
C THR A 86 -0.87 13.16 -6.65
N PHE A 87 -1.03 12.25 -7.59
CA PHE A 87 -0.73 12.46 -9.00
C PHE A 87 -1.99 12.27 -9.81
N VAL A 88 -2.32 13.25 -10.63
CA VAL A 88 -3.59 13.26 -11.35
C VAL A 88 -3.39 13.48 -12.84
N ASN A 89 -4.24 12.88 -13.62
CA ASN A 89 -4.40 13.11 -15.05
C ASN A 89 -5.88 12.99 -15.43
N GLN A 90 -6.18 13.06 -16.71
CA GLN A 90 -7.55 12.94 -17.21
C GLN A 90 -8.24 11.63 -16.74
N GLY A 91 -7.51 10.52 -16.68
CA GLY A 91 -8.06 9.20 -16.35
C GLY A 91 -8.45 9.04 -14.88
N VAL A 92 -7.84 9.80 -13.95
CA VAL A 92 -8.12 9.70 -12.51
C VAL A 92 -8.72 10.94 -11.89
N SER A 93 -8.71 12.09 -12.57
CA SER A 93 -9.23 13.37 -12.02
C SER A 93 -10.66 13.28 -11.52
N GLY A 94 -11.50 12.48 -12.19
CA GLY A 94 -12.91 12.29 -11.85
C GLY A 94 -13.16 11.67 -10.46
N PHE A 95 -12.15 11.01 -9.86
CA PHE A 95 -12.26 10.39 -8.55
C PHE A 95 -12.11 11.37 -7.38
N TYR A 96 -11.73 12.64 -7.62
CA TYR A 96 -11.32 13.60 -6.60
C TYR A 96 -12.36 14.67 -6.29
N GLY A 97 -13.62 14.45 -6.69
CA GLY A 97 -14.75 15.30 -6.31
C GLY A 97 -14.52 16.80 -6.65
N GLN A 98 -14.69 17.67 -5.66
CA GLN A 98 -14.55 19.12 -5.85
C GLN A 98 -13.11 19.56 -6.16
N ASP A 99 -12.09 18.80 -5.79
CA ASP A 99 -10.71 19.12 -6.14
C ASP A 99 -10.48 19.05 -7.66
N ARG A 100 -11.31 18.29 -8.41
CA ARG A 100 -11.24 18.24 -9.87
C ARG A 100 -11.35 19.62 -10.53
N ALA A 101 -12.12 20.54 -9.96
CA ALA A 101 -12.27 21.89 -10.49
C ALA A 101 -10.97 22.74 -10.39
N ARG A 102 -10.05 22.33 -9.50
CA ARG A 102 -8.74 22.98 -9.28
C ARG A 102 -7.63 22.35 -10.12
N MET A 103 -7.87 21.17 -10.69
CA MET A 103 -6.91 20.49 -11.55
C MET A 103 -6.85 21.17 -12.92
N THR A 104 -5.67 21.15 -13.54
CA THR A 104 -5.50 21.66 -14.89
C THR A 104 -6.51 21.02 -15.83
N ARG A 105 -7.09 21.82 -16.73
CA ARG A 105 -7.93 21.27 -17.79
C ARG A 105 -7.05 20.44 -18.72
N PHE A 106 -7.03 19.14 -18.50
CA PHE A 106 -6.28 18.22 -19.33
C PHE A 106 -6.79 18.30 -20.78
N SER A 107 -5.98 18.87 -21.67
CA SER A 107 -6.27 18.84 -23.10
C SER A 107 -6.26 17.36 -23.54
N LYS A 108 -7.30 16.97 -24.29
CA LYS A 108 -7.29 15.63 -24.90
C LYS A 108 -6.08 15.54 -25.82
N PRO A 109 -5.16 14.58 -25.61
CA PRO A 109 -4.06 14.40 -26.52
C PRO A 109 -4.60 14.18 -27.95
N LYS A 110 -4.15 15.00 -28.90
CA LYS A 110 -4.46 14.80 -30.31
C LYS A 110 -3.51 13.71 -30.84
N GLY A 111 -4.03 12.56 -31.26
CA GLY A 111 -3.26 11.52 -31.92
C GLY A 111 -3.04 10.24 -31.12
N ILE A 112 -2.06 9.47 -31.53
CA ILE A 112 -1.81 8.05 -31.22
C ILE A 112 -1.52 7.73 -29.73
N GLU A 113 -1.20 8.70 -28.88
CA GLU A 113 -0.79 8.43 -27.50
C GLU A 113 -1.87 8.71 -26.44
N ARG A 114 -3.12 8.34 -26.70
CA ARG A 114 -4.18 8.38 -25.66
C ARG A 114 -3.86 7.57 -24.42
N THR A 115 -2.92 6.64 -24.50
CA THR A 115 -2.51 5.75 -23.41
C THR A 115 -1.50 6.39 -22.46
N LYS A 116 -0.80 7.47 -22.85
CA LYS A 116 0.23 8.12 -22.05
C LYS A 116 -0.17 9.55 -21.67
N THR A 117 -1.30 9.69 -21.00
CA THR A 117 -1.72 11.00 -20.48
C THR A 117 -0.76 11.46 -19.39
N PRO A 118 -0.10 12.63 -19.53
CA PRO A 118 0.83 13.13 -18.52
C PRO A 118 0.10 13.35 -17.19
N PHE A 119 0.83 13.12 -16.12
CA PHE A 119 0.37 13.39 -14.76
C PHE A 119 0.89 14.73 -14.28
N GLU A 120 0.12 15.39 -13.44
CA GLU A 120 0.57 16.53 -12.62
C GLU A 120 0.55 16.13 -11.14
N GLU A 121 1.50 16.64 -10.38
CA GLU A 121 1.47 16.58 -8.92
C GLU A 121 0.38 17.52 -8.40
N PHE A 122 -0.40 17.04 -7.43
CA PHE A 122 -1.55 17.77 -6.93
C PHE A 122 -1.70 17.60 -5.42
N THR A 123 -2.00 18.70 -4.72
CA THR A 123 -2.29 18.66 -3.28
C THR A 123 -3.80 18.72 -3.04
N LEU A 124 -4.33 17.71 -2.36
CA LEU A 124 -5.74 17.57 -2.00
C LEU A 124 -6.13 18.57 -0.92
N GLU A 125 -7.24 19.28 -1.12
CA GLU A 125 -7.82 20.23 -0.16
C GLU A 125 -9.27 19.92 0.17
N LYS A 126 -10.08 19.61 -0.84
CA LYS A 126 -11.53 19.41 -0.73
C LYS A 126 -11.92 17.93 -0.59
N ALA A 127 -11.20 17.05 -1.25
CA ALA A 127 -11.42 15.61 -1.18
C ALA A 127 -10.80 15.01 0.09
N THR A 128 -11.26 15.43 1.26
CA THR A 128 -10.72 15.04 2.58
C THR A 128 -10.80 13.53 2.87
N TRP A 129 -11.69 12.83 2.16
CA TRP A 129 -11.83 11.38 2.20
C TRP A 129 -10.73 10.65 1.40
N ARG A 130 -9.91 11.35 0.66
CA ARG A 130 -8.77 10.83 -0.09
C ARG A 130 -7.46 11.18 0.61
N GLY A 131 -6.39 10.55 0.16
CA GLY A 131 -5.02 10.78 0.60
C GLY A 131 -4.29 9.50 0.91
N GLY A 132 -2.98 9.53 0.74
CA GLY A 132 -2.15 8.34 0.84
C GLY A 132 -2.50 7.25 -0.17
N ILE A 133 -1.84 6.10 -0.04
CA ILE A 133 -1.95 4.99 -1.00
C ILE A 133 -3.29 4.25 -0.91
N ILE A 134 -3.89 4.13 0.29
CA ILE A 134 -5.04 3.24 0.55
C ILE A 134 -6.27 3.64 -0.26
N THR A 135 -6.50 4.94 -0.42
CA THR A 135 -7.69 5.44 -1.12
C THR A 135 -7.46 5.77 -2.58
N MET A 136 -6.31 5.40 -3.14
CA MET A 136 -6.09 5.59 -4.58
C MET A 136 -7.03 4.70 -5.40
N PRO A 137 -7.64 5.25 -6.45
CA PRO A 137 -8.62 4.52 -7.26
C PRO A 137 -8.10 3.17 -7.78
N GLY A 138 -6.85 3.10 -8.22
CA GLY A 138 -6.23 1.86 -8.69
C GLY A 138 -6.16 0.77 -7.62
N ILE A 139 -5.84 1.14 -6.38
CA ILE A 139 -5.80 0.22 -5.24
C ILE A 139 -7.19 -0.31 -4.91
N LEU A 140 -8.19 0.59 -4.86
CA LEU A 140 -9.57 0.23 -4.54
C LEU A 140 -10.21 -0.63 -5.64
N THR A 141 -9.87 -0.38 -6.91
CA THR A 141 -10.36 -1.15 -8.06
C THR A 141 -9.76 -2.56 -8.10
N MET A 142 -8.50 -2.73 -7.72
CA MET A 142 -7.90 -4.07 -7.57
C MET A 142 -8.55 -4.87 -6.46
N ASN A 143 -9.03 -4.21 -5.41
CA ASN A 143 -9.62 -4.83 -4.22
C ASN A 143 -11.12 -4.49 -4.15
N ARG A 144 -11.91 -5.26 -4.91
CA ARG A 144 -13.35 -5.00 -5.11
C ARG A 144 -14.19 -5.50 -3.94
N GLY A 145 -14.45 -4.66 -2.99
CA GLY A 145 -15.32 -4.98 -1.87
C GLY A 145 -14.59 -5.12 -0.54
N PRO A 146 -15.32 -5.14 0.58
CA PRO A 146 -14.76 -4.93 1.91
C PRO A 146 -13.74 -6.02 2.28
N ILE A 147 -14.03 -7.28 2.02
CA ILE A 147 -13.13 -8.36 2.45
C ILE A 147 -11.77 -8.31 1.73
N GLN A 148 -11.78 -8.05 0.43
CA GLN A 148 -10.54 -7.90 -0.34
C GLN A 148 -9.76 -6.65 0.11
N ARG A 149 -10.43 -5.52 0.34
CA ARG A 149 -9.84 -4.27 0.85
C ARG A 149 -9.24 -4.46 2.24
N GLY A 150 -9.98 -5.08 3.15
CA GLY A 150 -9.51 -5.38 4.50
C GLY A 150 -8.31 -6.33 4.49
N THR A 151 -8.36 -7.39 3.70
CA THR A 151 -7.25 -8.34 3.54
C THR A 151 -6.01 -7.66 2.95
N TRP A 152 -6.20 -6.81 1.93
CA TRP A 152 -5.12 -6.04 1.31
C TRP A 152 -4.47 -5.09 2.32
N LEU A 153 -5.26 -4.31 3.05
CA LEU A 153 -4.77 -3.36 4.05
C LEU A 153 -4.01 -4.11 5.16
N LEU A 154 -4.58 -5.20 5.66
CA LEU A 154 -3.99 -6.01 6.71
C LEU A 154 -2.65 -6.62 6.27
N ARG A 155 -2.59 -7.20 5.06
CA ARG A 155 -1.39 -7.89 4.55
C ARG A 155 -0.34 -6.94 3.97
N ARG A 156 -0.76 -5.93 3.20
CA ARG A 156 0.15 -5.07 2.43
C ARG A 156 0.60 -3.84 3.21
N ILE A 157 -0.23 -3.33 4.10
CA ILE A 157 0.05 -2.11 4.87
C ILE A 157 0.46 -2.45 6.31
N LEU A 158 -0.32 -3.27 7.01
CA LEU A 158 -0.04 -3.62 8.40
C LEU A 158 0.90 -4.82 8.58
N GLY A 159 1.27 -5.52 7.51
CA GLY A 159 2.22 -6.64 7.54
C GLY A 159 1.72 -7.90 8.25
N VAL A 160 0.42 -7.98 8.58
CA VAL A 160 -0.13 -9.12 9.30
C VAL A 160 -0.26 -10.32 8.36
N ARG A 161 0.35 -11.43 8.76
CA ARG A 161 0.20 -12.71 8.06
C ARG A 161 -1.10 -13.37 8.51
N LEU A 162 -2.00 -13.56 7.58
CA LEU A 162 -3.16 -14.43 7.76
C LEU A 162 -2.73 -15.86 7.40
N GLY A 163 -3.22 -16.85 8.15
CA GLY A 163 -3.10 -18.25 7.75
C GLY A 163 -3.79 -18.50 6.39
N GLU A 164 -3.64 -19.70 5.88
CA GLU A 164 -4.42 -20.12 4.71
C GLU A 164 -5.89 -20.26 5.11
N PRO A 165 -6.82 -19.82 4.23
CA PRO A 165 -8.25 -20.02 4.48
C PRO A 165 -8.56 -21.52 4.49
N PRO A 166 -9.63 -21.95 5.19
CA PRO A 166 -10.12 -23.32 5.09
C PRO A 166 -10.38 -23.72 3.63
N ALA A 167 -10.15 -24.98 3.29
CA ALA A 167 -10.37 -25.48 1.92
C ALA A 167 -11.83 -25.32 1.46
N ASP A 168 -12.76 -25.52 2.41
CA ASP A 168 -14.20 -25.44 2.14
C ASP A 168 -14.80 -24.20 2.82
N ILE A 169 -14.72 -23.05 2.11
CA ILE A 169 -15.39 -21.83 2.57
C ILE A 169 -16.84 -21.87 2.10
N PRO A 170 -17.81 -21.94 3.01
CA PRO A 170 -19.21 -21.92 2.61
C PRO A 170 -19.57 -20.55 2.00
N PRO A 171 -20.39 -20.50 0.95
CA PRO A 171 -20.81 -19.25 0.35
C PRO A 171 -21.64 -18.40 1.34
N ILE A 172 -21.51 -17.07 1.22
CA ILE A 172 -22.34 -16.14 1.99
C ILE A 172 -23.81 -16.40 1.63
N LYS A 173 -24.59 -16.82 2.62
CA LYS A 173 -26.02 -17.12 2.42
C LYS A 173 -26.78 -15.86 1.99
N PRO A 174 -27.72 -15.96 1.04
CA PRO A 174 -28.58 -14.84 0.68
C PRO A 174 -29.46 -14.43 1.89
N SER A 175 -30.02 -13.24 1.81
CA SER A 175 -30.99 -12.79 2.82
C SER A 175 -32.15 -13.78 2.90
N PRO A 176 -32.65 -14.11 4.11
CA PRO A 176 -33.87 -14.90 4.27
C PRO A 176 -35.05 -14.23 3.57
N ARG A 177 -36.02 -15.03 3.13
CA ARG A 177 -37.21 -14.54 2.44
C ARG A 177 -37.90 -13.46 3.28
N GLY A 178 -38.10 -12.27 2.69
CA GLY A 178 -38.73 -11.12 3.38
C GLY A 178 -37.79 -10.24 4.21
N GLN A 179 -36.47 -10.49 4.22
CA GLN A 179 -35.49 -9.66 4.88
C GLN A 179 -34.52 -9.06 3.86
N ASN A 180 -34.39 -7.72 3.85
CA ASN A 180 -33.39 -7.00 3.03
C ASN A 180 -32.13 -6.70 3.87
N LEU A 181 -31.36 -7.74 4.16
CA LEU A 181 -30.11 -7.56 4.89
C LEU A 181 -29.05 -6.88 4.01
N THR A 182 -28.35 -5.93 4.59
CA THR A 182 -27.14 -5.34 4.02
C THR A 182 -26.05 -6.40 3.81
N PHE A 183 -25.06 -6.10 3.01
CA PHE A 183 -23.92 -7.01 2.84
C PHE A 183 -23.23 -7.27 4.19
N ARG A 184 -23.05 -6.24 5.03
CA ARG A 184 -22.46 -6.34 6.35
C ARG A 184 -23.22 -7.29 7.26
N GLU A 185 -24.54 -7.16 7.37
CA GLU A 185 -25.39 -8.04 8.19
C GLU A 185 -25.36 -9.51 7.72
N ARG A 186 -25.34 -9.74 6.40
CA ARG A 186 -25.19 -11.10 5.85
C ARG A 186 -23.82 -11.68 6.18
N PHE A 187 -22.83 -10.84 6.18
CA PHE A 187 -21.45 -11.22 6.46
C PHE A 187 -21.24 -11.52 7.94
N GLU A 188 -21.85 -10.76 8.84
CA GLU A 188 -21.85 -11.01 10.29
C GLU A 188 -22.45 -12.37 10.63
N ARG A 189 -23.49 -12.80 9.92
CA ARG A 189 -24.03 -14.16 10.04
C ARG A 189 -23.05 -15.23 9.52
N HIS A 190 -22.31 -14.97 8.49
CA HIS A 190 -21.32 -15.91 7.96
C HIS A 190 -20.17 -16.14 8.95
N ARG A 191 -19.72 -15.12 9.63
CA ARG A 191 -18.62 -15.22 10.61
C ARG A 191 -19.03 -15.72 12.00
N SER A 192 -20.29 -16.12 12.20
CA SER A 192 -20.71 -16.76 13.45
C SER A 192 -19.99 -18.08 13.72
N ASP A 193 -19.41 -18.71 12.70
CA ASP A 193 -18.51 -19.84 12.85
C ASP A 193 -17.15 -19.39 13.40
N ALA A 194 -16.67 -20.03 14.46
CA ALA A 194 -15.42 -19.68 15.13
C ALA A 194 -14.19 -19.81 14.23
N SER A 195 -14.21 -20.71 13.26
CA SER A 195 -13.10 -20.89 12.28
C SER A 195 -12.99 -19.68 11.35
N CYS A 196 -14.10 -19.08 10.96
CA CYS A 196 -14.17 -17.88 10.13
C CYS A 196 -13.86 -16.61 10.94
N ALA A 197 -14.42 -16.51 12.17
CA ALA A 197 -14.29 -15.34 13.04
C ALA A 197 -12.82 -14.93 13.26
N ARG A 198 -11.92 -15.88 13.50
CA ARG A 198 -10.51 -15.61 13.81
C ARG A 198 -9.78 -14.73 12.78
N CYS A 199 -10.09 -14.88 11.50
CA CYS A 199 -9.53 -14.04 10.43
C CYS A 199 -10.37 -12.77 10.22
N HIS A 200 -11.71 -12.93 10.25
CA HIS A 200 -12.63 -11.85 9.94
C HIS A 200 -12.66 -10.73 10.97
N GLU A 201 -12.42 -11.02 12.25
CA GLU A 201 -12.21 -9.99 13.29
C GLU A 201 -11.12 -8.98 12.95
N LYS A 202 -10.10 -9.41 12.19
CA LYS A 202 -8.99 -8.54 11.77
C LYS A 202 -9.24 -7.88 10.43
N ILE A 203 -9.94 -8.56 9.52
CA ILE A 203 -10.16 -8.14 8.13
C ILE A 203 -11.32 -7.13 8.04
N ASP A 204 -12.45 -7.48 8.65
CA ASP A 204 -13.72 -6.82 8.42
C ASP A 204 -13.74 -5.35 8.85
N PRO A 205 -13.23 -4.97 10.04
CA PRO A 205 -13.21 -3.56 10.41
C PRO A 205 -12.45 -2.71 9.40
N LEU A 206 -11.29 -3.20 8.93
CA LEU A 206 -10.46 -2.51 7.95
C LEU A 206 -11.17 -2.40 6.59
N GLY A 207 -11.86 -3.46 6.17
CA GLY A 207 -12.55 -3.50 4.90
C GLY A 207 -13.81 -2.65 4.86
N PHE A 208 -14.66 -2.78 5.85
CA PHE A 208 -15.89 -1.99 5.95
C PHE A 208 -15.64 -0.49 6.11
N SER A 209 -14.50 -0.08 6.68
CA SER A 209 -14.11 1.34 6.71
C SER A 209 -14.04 1.99 5.32
N LEU A 210 -13.84 1.18 4.29
CA LEU A 210 -13.72 1.61 2.90
C LEU A 210 -15.02 1.40 2.08
N ASP A 211 -16.15 1.09 2.72
CA ASP A 211 -17.43 0.86 2.03
C ASP A 211 -18.06 2.15 1.49
N HIS A 212 -17.54 3.31 1.86
CA HIS A 212 -17.89 4.57 1.19
C HIS A 212 -17.30 4.69 -0.24
N TYR A 213 -16.57 3.68 -0.72
CA TYR A 213 -16.07 3.61 -2.10
C TYR A 213 -16.71 2.42 -2.83
N ASP A 214 -17.20 2.68 -4.02
CA ASP A 214 -17.73 1.63 -4.88
C ASP A 214 -16.64 0.67 -5.40
N VAL A 215 -17.03 -0.32 -6.18
CA VAL A 215 -16.11 -1.33 -6.77
C VAL A 215 -15.09 -0.75 -7.75
N LYS A 216 -15.31 0.46 -8.23
CA LYS A 216 -14.38 1.20 -9.11
C LYS A 216 -13.51 2.19 -8.33
N GLY A 217 -13.65 2.25 -7.01
CA GLY A 217 -12.93 3.19 -6.16
C GLY A 217 -13.50 4.61 -6.18
N GLN A 218 -14.72 4.82 -6.70
CA GLN A 218 -15.40 6.10 -6.66
C GLN A 218 -16.02 6.31 -5.28
N PHE A 219 -15.83 7.49 -4.69
CA PHE A 219 -16.48 7.86 -3.43
C PHE A 219 -17.97 8.08 -3.62
N LEU A 220 -18.79 7.46 -2.78
CA LEU A 220 -20.25 7.60 -2.80
C LEU A 220 -20.64 8.97 -2.27
N GLN A 221 -21.40 9.74 -3.06
CA GLN A 221 -21.71 11.13 -2.72
C GLN A 221 -23.05 11.30 -2.00
N ASN A 222 -23.94 10.30 -2.08
CA ASN A 222 -25.23 10.34 -1.40
C ASN A 222 -25.04 10.07 0.10
N LYS A 223 -24.94 11.16 0.87
CA LYS A 223 -24.70 11.10 2.32
C LYS A 223 -25.81 10.38 3.11
N ASP A 224 -27.04 10.41 2.60
CA ASP A 224 -28.21 9.82 3.28
C ASP A 224 -28.29 8.29 3.11
N ALA A 225 -27.46 7.73 2.23
CA ALA A 225 -27.42 6.31 1.90
C ALA A 225 -26.02 5.71 1.98
N LEU A 226 -25.10 6.32 2.73
CA LEU A 226 -23.76 5.75 2.91
C LEU A 226 -23.86 4.48 3.77
N PRO A 227 -23.17 3.42 3.37
CA PRO A 227 -23.03 2.22 4.21
C PRO A 227 -22.39 2.56 5.56
N ASP A 228 -22.68 1.77 6.59
CA ASP A 228 -21.97 1.87 7.86
C ASP A 228 -20.50 1.45 7.69
N ALA A 229 -19.61 2.42 7.84
CA ALA A 229 -18.16 2.26 7.72
C ALA A 229 -17.45 2.23 9.09
N SER A 230 -18.20 2.10 10.17
CA SER A 230 -17.65 2.00 11.52
C SER A 230 -16.98 0.65 11.78
N GLY A 231 -16.09 0.62 12.76
CA GLY A 231 -15.42 -0.61 13.15
C GLY A 231 -14.65 -0.47 14.46
N LYS A 232 -14.16 -1.64 14.92
CA LYS A 232 -13.27 -1.72 16.08
C LYS A 232 -12.12 -2.65 15.72
N LEU A 233 -10.88 -2.17 15.92
CA LEU A 233 -9.69 -3.00 15.72
C LEU A 233 -9.54 -4.02 16.86
N PRO A 234 -8.88 -5.16 16.63
CA PRO A 234 -8.56 -6.12 17.69
C PRO A 234 -7.71 -5.52 18.81
N THR A 235 -7.02 -4.43 18.54
CA THR A 235 -6.21 -3.64 19.51
C THR A 235 -7.07 -2.74 20.39
N GLY A 236 -8.37 -2.64 20.14
CA GLY A 236 -9.35 -1.96 20.98
C GLY A 236 -9.84 -0.62 20.45
N GLU A 237 -9.14 0.02 19.51
CA GLU A 237 -9.53 1.32 18.96
C GLU A 237 -10.79 1.20 18.10
N SER A 238 -11.74 2.09 18.32
CA SER A 238 -12.98 2.21 17.55
C SER A 238 -12.91 3.42 16.62
N PHE A 239 -13.60 3.33 15.49
CA PHE A 239 -13.70 4.42 14.50
C PHE A 239 -15.08 4.39 13.83
N LYS A 240 -15.53 5.54 13.33
CA LYS A 240 -16.84 5.69 12.63
C LYS A 240 -16.71 5.59 11.12
N ASN A 241 -15.53 5.85 10.57
CA ASN A 241 -15.29 5.91 9.12
C ASN A 241 -13.79 5.79 8.83
N TYR A 242 -13.44 5.77 7.54
CA TYR A 242 -12.04 5.69 7.11
C TYR A 242 -11.17 6.87 7.59
N ALA A 243 -11.72 8.07 7.72
CA ALA A 243 -10.91 9.21 8.19
C ALA A 243 -10.42 8.99 9.64
N GLU A 244 -11.30 8.52 10.51
CA GLU A 244 -10.92 8.16 11.90
C GLU A 244 -9.98 6.94 11.92
N LEU A 245 -10.23 5.91 11.10
CA LEU A 245 -9.29 4.80 10.97
C LEU A 245 -7.92 5.28 10.51
N LYS A 246 -7.83 6.21 9.56
CA LYS A 246 -6.56 6.78 9.09
C LYS A 246 -5.77 7.42 10.23
N GLU A 247 -6.42 8.17 11.12
CA GLU A 247 -5.75 8.71 12.31
C GLU A 247 -5.21 7.61 13.23
N ILE A 248 -5.95 6.54 13.44
CA ILE A 248 -5.49 5.36 14.19
C ILE A 248 -4.27 4.73 13.49
N LEU A 249 -4.31 4.58 12.17
CA LEU A 249 -3.21 4.00 11.40
C LEU A 249 -1.92 4.81 11.52
N VAL A 250 -1.99 6.14 11.50
CA VAL A 250 -0.81 7.00 11.55
C VAL A 250 -0.33 7.30 12.98
N THR A 251 -1.11 6.93 13.99
CA THR A 251 -0.75 7.08 15.41
C THR A 251 -0.46 5.73 16.05
N SER A 252 -1.45 5.05 16.62
CA SER A 252 -1.27 3.81 17.38
C SER A 252 -0.79 2.62 16.55
N GLN A 253 -1.05 2.59 15.24
CA GLN A 253 -0.58 1.53 14.34
C GLN A 253 0.67 1.92 13.52
N LYS A 254 1.25 3.11 13.76
CA LYS A 254 2.42 3.64 13.03
C LYS A 254 3.58 2.64 12.98
N GLU A 255 3.92 2.06 14.11
CA GLU A 255 5.04 1.13 14.21
C GLU A 255 4.86 -0.10 13.31
N LYS A 256 3.65 -0.66 13.23
CA LYS A 256 3.35 -1.80 12.34
C LYS A 256 3.52 -1.44 10.87
N ILE A 257 3.09 -0.22 10.48
CA ILE A 257 3.22 0.27 9.11
C ILE A 257 4.69 0.46 8.74
N VAL A 258 5.45 1.10 9.62
CA VAL A 258 6.90 1.30 9.42
C VAL A 258 7.61 -0.05 9.36
N ARG A 259 7.33 -0.96 10.30
CA ARG A 259 7.90 -2.30 10.32
C ARG A 259 7.64 -3.06 9.02
N ASN A 260 6.39 -3.06 8.55
CA ASN A 260 6.06 -3.70 7.27
C ASN A 260 6.79 -3.03 6.10
N SER A 261 6.95 -1.71 6.09
CA SER A 261 7.72 -0.99 5.07
C SER A 261 9.20 -1.43 5.08
N VAL A 262 9.79 -1.57 6.27
CA VAL A 262 11.16 -2.12 6.43
C VAL A 262 11.24 -3.55 5.92
N GLU A 263 10.34 -4.44 6.34
CA GLU A 263 10.32 -5.85 5.91
C GLU A 263 10.19 -6.00 4.39
N ARG A 264 9.28 -5.23 3.77
CA ARG A 264 9.07 -5.26 2.32
C ARG A 264 10.30 -4.77 1.56
N THR A 265 10.87 -3.66 2.00
CA THR A 265 12.05 -3.07 1.34
C THR A 265 13.27 -3.96 1.52
N LEU A 266 13.53 -4.48 2.71
CA LEU A 266 14.63 -5.39 2.97
C LEU A 266 14.49 -6.70 2.17
N SER A 267 13.30 -7.30 2.15
CA SER A 267 13.04 -8.52 1.36
C SER A 267 13.26 -8.29 -0.13
N TYR A 268 12.87 -7.12 -0.65
CA TYR A 268 13.09 -6.74 -2.03
C TYR A 268 14.59 -6.54 -2.33
N ALA A 269 15.28 -5.80 -1.48
CA ALA A 269 16.72 -5.53 -1.62
C ALA A 269 17.55 -6.82 -1.59
N MET A 270 17.14 -7.78 -0.76
CA MET A 270 17.82 -9.08 -0.60
C MET A 270 17.40 -10.12 -1.66
N CYS A 271 16.38 -9.84 -2.48
CA CYS A 271 15.80 -10.78 -3.44
C CYS A 271 15.45 -12.15 -2.82
N ARG A 272 15.11 -12.20 -1.52
CA ARG A 272 14.76 -13.43 -0.80
C ARG A 272 13.70 -13.20 0.28
N LYS A 273 13.09 -14.30 0.73
CA LYS A 273 12.23 -14.26 1.93
C LYS A 273 13.09 -13.97 3.17
N LEU A 274 12.54 -13.16 4.06
CA LEU A 274 13.15 -12.86 5.35
C LEU A 274 13.03 -14.06 6.29
N THR A 275 14.05 -14.23 7.12
CA THR A 275 14.17 -15.31 8.09
C THR A 275 14.17 -14.74 9.52
N ARG A 276 14.23 -15.63 10.53
CA ARG A 276 14.39 -15.22 11.93
C ARG A 276 15.70 -14.44 12.18
N HIS A 277 16.73 -14.67 11.37
CA HIS A 277 18.02 -13.99 11.52
C HIS A 277 17.99 -12.54 11.06
N ASP A 278 17.00 -12.14 10.26
CA ASP A 278 16.80 -10.76 9.83
C ASP A 278 16.05 -9.92 10.88
N GLN A 279 15.41 -10.56 11.87
CA GLN A 279 14.55 -9.85 12.85
C GLN A 279 15.29 -8.78 13.65
N PRO A 280 16.52 -8.99 14.19
CA PRO A 280 17.22 -7.93 14.91
C PRO A 280 17.47 -6.68 14.06
N THR A 281 17.78 -6.86 12.77
CA THR A 281 17.94 -5.76 11.82
C THR A 281 16.62 -5.02 11.57
N ILE A 282 15.53 -5.76 11.37
CA ILE A 282 14.20 -5.19 11.18
C ILE A 282 13.77 -4.38 12.42
N ASP A 283 13.99 -4.93 13.61
CA ASP A 283 13.64 -4.27 14.88
C ASP A 283 14.43 -2.96 15.06
N LEU A 284 15.73 -2.99 14.77
CA LEU A 284 16.60 -1.81 14.87
C LEU A 284 16.18 -0.71 13.91
N ILE A 285 16.03 -1.04 12.61
CA ILE A 285 15.65 -0.06 11.58
C ILE A 285 14.24 0.50 11.89
N THR A 286 13.29 -0.36 12.26
CA THR A 286 11.94 0.07 12.64
C THR A 286 11.99 1.08 13.78
N LYS A 287 12.73 0.78 14.86
CA LYS A 287 12.89 1.66 16.00
C LYS A 287 13.46 3.02 15.61
N ASN A 288 14.50 3.05 14.78
CA ASN A 288 15.13 4.28 14.32
C ASN A 288 14.15 5.15 13.52
N ILE A 289 13.49 4.54 12.51
CA ILE A 289 12.53 5.25 11.65
C ILE A 289 11.31 5.76 12.44
N VAL A 290 10.80 5.00 13.40
CA VAL A 290 9.66 5.43 14.23
C VAL A 290 10.04 6.60 15.12
N LYS A 291 11.21 6.52 15.80
CA LYS A 291 11.70 7.53 16.73
C LYS A 291 11.90 8.89 16.08
N ASP A 292 12.54 8.91 14.93
CA ASP A 292 12.98 10.14 14.25
C ASP A 292 11.97 10.62 13.20
N ASN A 293 10.81 9.99 13.12
CA ASN A 293 9.84 10.18 12.02
C ASN A 293 10.51 10.08 10.65
N GLY A 294 11.39 9.08 10.51
CA GLY A 294 12.33 8.93 9.41
C GLY A 294 11.67 8.82 8.04
N THR A 295 12.46 9.20 7.05
CA THR A 295 12.05 9.27 5.65
C THR A 295 12.29 7.95 4.92
N TRP A 296 11.76 7.83 3.71
CA TRP A 296 12.06 6.70 2.82
C TRP A 296 13.56 6.64 2.48
N LYS A 297 14.21 7.79 2.34
CA LYS A 297 15.65 7.83 2.13
C LYS A 297 16.41 7.28 3.32
N ASP A 298 16.03 7.67 4.55
CA ASP A 298 16.63 7.12 5.77
C ASP A 298 16.46 5.60 5.82
N LEU A 299 15.27 5.10 5.49
CA LEU A 299 14.99 3.66 5.42
C LEU A 299 15.92 2.96 4.39
N PHE A 300 16.11 3.52 3.20
CA PHE A 300 17.03 2.95 2.22
C PHE A 300 18.48 2.97 2.71
N VAL A 301 18.91 4.07 3.34
CA VAL A 301 20.26 4.19 3.93
C VAL A 301 20.47 3.16 5.04
N GLU A 302 19.52 2.98 5.93
CA GLU A 302 19.58 1.96 6.98
C GLU A 302 19.66 0.54 6.39
N ILE A 303 18.90 0.25 5.35
CA ILE A 303 18.92 -1.08 4.68
C ILE A 303 20.28 -1.34 4.05
N VAL A 304 20.83 -0.43 3.24
CA VAL A 304 22.11 -0.67 2.57
C VAL A 304 23.29 -0.72 3.54
N ASN A 305 23.16 -0.16 4.74
CA ASN A 305 24.13 -0.25 5.81
C ASN A 305 23.94 -1.49 6.71
N SER A 306 22.83 -2.22 6.54
CA SER A 306 22.51 -3.36 7.41
C SER A 306 23.37 -4.59 7.12
N LEU A 307 23.59 -5.39 8.16
CA LEU A 307 24.35 -6.65 8.04
C LEU A 307 23.81 -7.58 6.96
N PRO A 308 22.49 -7.87 6.90
CA PRO A 308 21.95 -8.76 5.87
C PRO A 308 22.22 -8.30 4.44
N PHE A 309 22.28 -6.99 4.21
CA PHE A 309 22.53 -6.43 2.88
C PHE A 309 24.02 -6.46 2.51
N ARG A 310 24.91 -6.23 3.48
CA ARG A 310 26.36 -6.11 3.26
C ARG A 310 27.10 -7.45 3.29
N GLU A 311 26.56 -8.43 3.99
CA GLU A 311 27.22 -9.72 4.22
C GLU A 311 26.39 -10.87 3.71
N THR A 312 27.01 -11.77 2.97
CA THR A 312 26.42 -13.05 2.55
C THR A 312 27.11 -14.17 3.28
N ILE A 313 26.37 -14.91 4.12
CA ILE A 313 26.88 -16.13 4.73
C ILE A 313 26.78 -17.26 3.68
N PHE A 314 27.90 -17.67 3.14
CA PHE A 314 27.98 -18.92 2.37
C PHE A 314 27.94 -20.08 3.37
N ALA A 315 26.90 -20.90 3.32
CA ALA A 315 26.95 -22.18 3.99
C ALA A 315 28.04 -23.02 3.29
N GLU A 316 29.18 -23.22 3.94
CA GLU A 316 30.13 -24.25 3.50
C GLU A 316 29.36 -25.56 3.42
N LYS A 317 29.39 -26.22 2.25
CA LYS A 317 28.93 -27.58 2.14
C LYS A 317 29.82 -28.42 3.08
N ILE A 318 29.26 -28.84 4.20
CA ILE A 318 29.85 -29.89 5.02
C ILE A 318 29.97 -31.06 4.04
N LYS A 319 31.20 -31.32 3.59
CA LYS A 319 31.51 -32.57 2.89
C LYS A 319 31.38 -33.69 3.93
N GLY A 320 30.24 -34.41 3.87
CA GLY A 320 30.08 -35.70 4.52
C GLY A 320 30.73 -36.77 3.68
#